data_122f2f7287a663d4649dc7e2fd73b43b
#
_entry.id   122f2f7287a663d4649dc7e2fd73b43b
#
_cell.length_a   1.000
_cell.length_b   1.000
_cell.length_c   1.000
_cell.angle_alpha   90.00
_cell.angle_beta   90.00
_cell.angle_gamma   90.00
#
_symmetry.space_group_name_H-M   'P 1'
#
loop_
_entity.id
_entity.type
_entity.pdbx_description
1 polymer ?
#
loop_
_entity_poly.entity_id
_entity_poly.type
_entity_poly.pdbx_seq_one_letter_code
_entity_poly.pdbx_strand_id
1 'polypeptide(L)'
;MVIVNTQGIVLRAVKYKENDLILTIFTRKLGKISAIAKGARRTKSALLSSCQVFAYSTFTLKKQGNMYRVTQTEIIKSFYEISYDLDIFSYATYIIQLIDYNVEDEVTNNRLFILLAQTLYLLAKEEIDIVFIKDVFELKFLEYIGFKPIVNRCSNCGSKNLNNSVFNIYEGGVICENCRELFEYNMKIDLTTISLMEYILNNDILTCNKAKVSKYIVKELDKILKRYLNQYIDNIGFKSLNLIQNIENKKGVE
;
A
#
# COMPACT_ATOMS: atom_id res chain seq x y z
N MET A 1 14.06 -13.65 -28.38
CA MET A 1 12.85 -13.19 -27.66
C MET A 1 12.95 -13.65 -26.22
N VAL A 2 12.87 -12.71 -25.27
CA VAL A 2 13.00 -13.06 -23.84
C VAL A 2 11.62 -13.44 -23.30
N ILE A 3 11.53 -14.65 -22.75
CA ILE A 3 10.35 -15.14 -22.01
C ILE A 3 10.72 -15.11 -20.53
N VAL A 4 9.87 -14.50 -19.70
CA VAL A 4 10.06 -14.41 -18.27
C VAL A 4 8.89 -15.04 -17.54
N ASN A 5 9.21 -15.91 -16.58
CA ASN A 5 8.22 -16.46 -15.65
C ASN A 5 8.37 -15.76 -14.28
N THR A 6 7.31 -15.09 -13.81
CA THR A 6 7.32 -14.29 -12.58
C THR A 6 5.97 -14.31 -11.88
N GLN A 7 5.99 -14.23 -10.57
CA GLN A 7 4.80 -13.93 -9.78
C GLN A 7 4.46 -12.45 -9.93
N GLY A 8 3.17 -12.13 -9.95
CA GLY A 8 2.68 -10.77 -10.06
C GLY A 8 1.27 -10.59 -9.49
N ILE A 9 0.96 -9.36 -9.13
CA ILE A 9 -0.36 -8.93 -8.66
C ILE A 9 -0.89 -7.90 -9.64
N VAL A 10 -2.13 -8.07 -10.11
CA VAL A 10 -2.77 -7.16 -11.05
C VAL A 10 -3.24 -5.91 -10.29
N LEU A 11 -2.62 -4.76 -10.60
CA LEU A 11 -3.00 -3.46 -10.04
C LEU A 11 -4.15 -2.83 -10.82
N ARG A 12 -4.14 -2.99 -12.15
CA ARG A 12 -5.14 -2.39 -13.03
C ARG A 12 -5.40 -3.28 -14.25
N ALA A 13 -6.66 -3.33 -14.67
CA ALA A 13 -7.10 -4.03 -15.88
C ALA A 13 -8.00 -3.12 -16.68
N VAL A 14 -7.58 -2.76 -17.91
CA VAL A 14 -8.32 -1.87 -18.80
C VAL A 14 -8.76 -2.63 -20.04
N LYS A 15 -10.01 -2.46 -20.43
CA LYS A 15 -10.56 -3.05 -21.66
C LYS A 15 -9.81 -2.52 -22.88
N TYR A 16 -9.34 -3.41 -23.73
CA TYR A 16 -8.66 -3.09 -24.97
C TYR A 16 -9.19 -3.99 -26.08
N LYS A 17 -9.59 -3.38 -27.21
CA LYS A 17 -10.30 -4.09 -28.27
C LYS A 17 -11.52 -4.85 -27.71
N GLU A 18 -12.03 -5.81 -28.50
CA GLU A 18 -13.24 -6.53 -28.12
C GLU A 18 -13.04 -7.50 -26.96
N ASN A 19 -11.95 -8.27 -26.97
CA ASN A 19 -11.73 -9.39 -26.03
C ASN A 19 -10.42 -9.31 -25.24
N ASP A 20 -9.64 -8.24 -25.38
CA ASP A 20 -8.31 -8.10 -24.80
C ASP A 20 -8.35 -7.22 -23.55
N LEU A 21 -7.34 -7.34 -22.69
CA LEU A 21 -7.06 -6.44 -21.58
C LEU A 21 -5.64 -5.88 -21.70
N ILE A 22 -5.46 -4.61 -21.30
CA ILE A 22 -4.17 -4.07 -20.90
C ILE A 22 -4.12 -4.11 -19.39
N LEU A 23 -3.09 -4.74 -18.85
CA LEU A 23 -2.87 -4.93 -17.42
C LEU A 23 -1.69 -4.08 -16.96
N THR A 24 -1.81 -3.45 -15.80
CA THR A 24 -0.67 -3.05 -14.98
C THR A 24 -0.45 -4.14 -13.95
N ILE A 25 0.73 -4.75 -13.95
CA ILE A 25 1.06 -5.86 -13.05
C ILE A 25 2.29 -5.46 -12.24
N PHE A 26 2.19 -5.52 -10.91
CA PHE A 26 3.35 -5.43 -10.06
C PHE A 26 3.95 -6.81 -9.90
N THR A 27 5.15 -7.01 -10.44
CA THR A 27 5.78 -8.32 -10.52
C THR A 27 7.01 -8.40 -9.62
N ARG A 28 7.33 -9.61 -9.20
CA ARG A 28 8.47 -9.87 -8.32
C ARG A 28 9.82 -9.70 -9.02
N LYS A 29 9.89 -10.07 -10.31
CA LYS A 29 11.16 -10.07 -11.07
C LYS A 29 11.36 -8.86 -11.99
N LEU A 30 10.29 -8.18 -12.38
CA LEU A 30 10.35 -7.11 -13.38
C LEU A 30 9.85 -5.77 -12.84
N GLY A 31 9.46 -5.69 -11.54
CA GLY A 31 8.81 -4.50 -11.00
C GLY A 31 7.40 -4.29 -11.57
N LYS A 32 6.96 -3.06 -11.66
CA LYS A 32 5.68 -2.69 -12.25
C LYS A 32 5.80 -2.66 -13.78
N ILE A 33 4.93 -3.39 -14.47
CA ILE A 33 4.96 -3.52 -15.93
C ILE A 33 3.58 -3.36 -16.56
N SER A 34 3.55 -2.96 -17.82
CA SER A 34 2.37 -3.01 -18.67
C SER A 34 2.38 -4.28 -19.53
N ALA A 35 1.26 -5.01 -19.55
CA ALA A 35 1.12 -6.25 -20.31
C ALA A 35 -0.23 -6.34 -21.03
N ILE A 36 -0.20 -6.87 -22.26
CA ILE A 36 -1.42 -7.20 -23.01
C ILE A 36 -1.80 -8.67 -22.77
N ALA A 37 -3.06 -8.90 -22.35
CA ALA A 37 -3.64 -10.22 -22.20
C ALA A 37 -4.70 -10.43 -23.31
N LYS A 38 -4.29 -11.07 -24.40
CA LYS A 38 -5.16 -11.30 -25.56
C LYS A 38 -6.23 -12.33 -25.25
N GLY A 39 -7.47 -12.00 -25.60
CA GLY A 39 -8.64 -12.87 -25.39
C GLY A 39 -8.99 -13.09 -23.90
N ALA A 40 -8.43 -12.32 -22.97
CA ALA A 40 -8.66 -12.50 -21.53
C ALA A 40 -10.13 -12.29 -21.13
N ARG A 41 -10.92 -11.54 -21.91
CA ARG A 41 -12.34 -11.27 -21.64
C ARG A 41 -13.31 -12.32 -22.23
N ARG A 42 -12.82 -13.30 -22.98
CA ARG A 42 -13.67 -14.38 -23.49
C ARG A 42 -14.14 -15.26 -22.33
N THR A 43 -15.39 -15.67 -22.34
CA THR A 43 -16.02 -16.49 -21.28
C THR A 43 -15.27 -17.78 -20.95
N LYS A 44 -14.64 -18.40 -21.94
CA LYS A 44 -13.84 -19.63 -21.78
C LYS A 44 -12.33 -19.37 -21.75
N SER A 45 -11.90 -18.13 -21.43
CA SER A 45 -10.48 -17.80 -21.42
C SER A 45 -9.80 -18.36 -20.14
N ALA A 46 -8.71 -19.09 -20.33
CA ALA A 46 -7.85 -19.51 -19.22
C ALA A 46 -7.19 -18.33 -18.49
N LEU A 47 -7.18 -17.12 -19.10
CA LEU A 47 -6.61 -15.91 -18.52
C LEU A 47 -7.62 -15.12 -17.67
N LEU A 48 -8.92 -15.45 -17.73
CA LEU A 48 -9.99 -14.60 -17.20
C LEU A 48 -9.80 -14.30 -15.71
N SER A 49 -9.63 -15.32 -14.88
CA SER A 49 -9.49 -15.16 -13.43
C SER A 49 -8.17 -14.53 -13.01
N SER A 50 -7.07 -14.88 -13.69
CA SER A 50 -5.73 -14.38 -13.37
C SER A 50 -5.50 -12.93 -13.81
N CYS A 51 -6.36 -12.38 -14.66
CA CYS A 51 -6.27 -11.00 -15.15
C CYS A 51 -7.24 -10.03 -14.47
N GLN A 52 -7.93 -10.46 -13.41
CA GLN A 52 -8.75 -9.57 -12.58
C GLN A 52 -7.88 -8.73 -11.66
N VAL A 53 -8.35 -7.54 -11.31
CA VAL A 53 -7.68 -6.69 -10.29
C VAL A 53 -7.59 -7.47 -8.97
N PHE A 54 -6.50 -7.28 -8.25
CA PHE A 54 -6.05 -8.00 -7.05
C PHE A 54 -5.54 -9.42 -7.31
N ALA A 55 -5.82 -10.06 -8.45
CA ALA A 55 -5.37 -11.43 -8.69
C ALA A 55 -3.85 -11.57 -8.54
N TYR A 56 -3.43 -12.47 -7.66
CA TYR A 56 -2.04 -12.89 -7.48
C TYR A 56 -1.80 -14.18 -8.25
N SER A 57 -0.95 -14.11 -9.27
CA SER A 57 -0.74 -15.21 -10.22
C SER A 57 0.73 -15.33 -10.61
N THR A 58 1.11 -16.51 -11.11
CA THR A 58 2.31 -16.70 -11.90
C THR A 58 1.99 -16.34 -13.35
N PHE A 59 2.79 -15.47 -13.95
CA PHE A 59 2.67 -15.02 -15.32
C PHE A 59 3.85 -15.49 -16.15
N THR A 60 3.58 -16.08 -17.33
CA THR A 60 4.57 -16.27 -18.38
C THR A 60 4.43 -15.11 -19.36
N LEU A 61 5.47 -14.28 -19.43
CA LEU A 61 5.50 -12.99 -20.11
C LEU A 61 6.50 -13.03 -21.26
N LYS A 62 6.10 -12.48 -22.41
CA LYS A 62 6.98 -12.30 -23.58
C LYS A 62 7.12 -10.81 -23.88
N LYS A 63 8.34 -10.27 -23.87
CA LYS A 63 8.57 -8.84 -24.18
C LYS A 63 8.26 -8.56 -25.66
N GLN A 64 7.48 -7.50 -25.92
CA GLN A 64 7.08 -7.02 -27.25
C GLN A 64 7.15 -5.48 -27.25
N GLY A 65 8.25 -4.91 -27.76
CA GLY A 65 8.48 -3.47 -27.67
C GLY A 65 8.53 -2.99 -26.23
N ASN A 66 7.75 -1.96 -25.92
CA ASN A 66 7.68 -1.36 -24.57
C ASN A 66 6.68 -2.08 -23.64
N MET A 67 6.01 -3.13 -24.10
CA MET A 67 5.03 -3.87 -23.30
C MET A 67 5.38 -5.34 -23.24
N TYR A 68 4.75 -6.03 -22.31
CA TYR A 68 4.79 -7.49 -22.25
C TYR A 68 3.50 -8.08 -22.84
N ARG A 69 3.56 -9.32 -23.32
CA ARG A 69 2.38 -10.12 -23.67
C ARG A 69 2.26 -11.26 -22.67
N VAL A 70 1.10 -11.39 -22.06
CA VAL A 70 0.75 -12.56 -21.25
C VAL A 70 0.52 -13.74 -22.18
N THR A 71 1.28 -14.83 -22.00
CA THR A 71 1.12 -16.06 -22.78
C THR A 71 0.45 -17.17 -21.98
N GLN A 72 0.78 -17.29 -20.69
CA GLN A 72 0.19 -18.25 -19.75
C GLN A 72 0.07 -17.63 -18.38
N THR A 73 -0.89 -18.10 -17.61
CA THR A 73 -1.06 -17.73 -16.20
C THR A 73 -1.46 -18.93 -15.38
N GLU A 74 -1.03 -18.92 -14.11
CA GLU A 74 -1.49 -19.83 -13.09
C GLU A 74 -1.87 -19.01 -11.85
N ILE A 75 -3.13 -19.11 -11.43
CA ILE A 75 -3.62 -18.34 -10.27
C ILE A 75 -3.08 -18.92 -8.98
N ILE A 76 -2.52 -18.07 -8.14
CA ILE A 76 -2.06 -18.42 -6.78
C ILE A 76 -3.18 -18.10 -5.79
N LYS A 77 -3.74 -16.88 -5.88
CA LYS A 77 -4.88 -16.43 -5.07
C LYS A 77 -5.65 -15.33 -5.81
N SER A 78 -6.97 -15.45 -5.89
CA SER A 78 -7.80 -14.45 -6.59
C SER A 78 -8.06 -13.21 -5.76
N PHE A 79 -8.10 -13.34 -4.42
CA PHE A 79 -8.58 -12.33 -3.48
C PHE A 79 -9.98 -11.79 -3.83
N TYR A 80 -10.82 -12.64 -4.41
CA TYR A 80 -12.16 -12.27 -4.84
C TYR A 80 -13.04 -11.86 -3.66
N GLU A 81 -12.73 -12.37 -2.48
CA GLU A 81 -13.37 -12.06 -1.20
C GLU A 81 -13.37 -10.55 -0.90
N ILE A 82 -12.34 -9.82 -1.34
CA ILE A 82 -12.24 -8.35 -1.21
C ILE A 82 -13.43 -7.63 -1.87
N SER A 83 -14.02 -8.21 -2.92
CA SER A 83 -15.15 -7.60 -3.64
C SER A 83 -16.49 -7.72 -2.93
N TYR A 84 -16.60 -8.50 -1.87
CA TYR A 84 -17.85 -8.71 -1.15
C TYR A 84 -18.20 -7.57 -0.18
N ASP A 85 -17.21 -6.82 0.26
CA ASP A 85 -17.36 -5.70 1.17
C ASP A 85 -16.85 -4.41 0.53
N LEU A 86 -17.70 -3.37 0.50
CA LEU A 86 -17.38 -2.10 -0.16
C LEU A 86 -16.24 -1.35 0.56
N ASP A 87 -16.19 -1.46 1.90
CA ASP A 87 -15.14 -0.81 2.68
C ASP A 87 -13.80 -1.47 2.36
N ILE A 88 -13.73 -2.79 2.48
CA ILE A 88 -12.53 -3.57 2.17
C ILE A 88 -12.07 -3.32 0.73
N PHE A 89 -13.01 -3.32 -0.23
CA PHE A 89 -12.72 -3.04 -1.64
C PHE A 89 -12.13 -1.64 -1.85
N SER A 90 -12.65 -0.63 -1.14
CA SER A 90 -12.19 0.75 -1.23
C SER A 90 -10.75 0.89 -0.70
N TYR A 91 -10.45 0.30 0.46
CA TYR A 91 -9.11 0.29 1.04
C TYR A 91 -8.11 -0.50 0.19
N ALA A 92 -8.49 -1.68 -0.31
CA ALA A 92 -7.64 -2.47 -1.21
C ALA A 92 -7.35 -1.71 -2.51
N THR A 93 -8.35 -1.03 -3.07
CA THR A 93 -8.19 -0.19 -4.26
C THR A 93 -7.24 0.98 -4.00
N TYR A 94 -7.36 1.64 -2.85
CA TYR A 94 -6.44 2.69 -2.44
C TYR A 94 -4.99 2.18 -2.35
N ILE A 95 -4.77 1.02 -1.72
CA ILE A 95 -3.44 0.41 -1.55
C ILE A 95 -2.78 0.11 -2.89
N ILE A 96 -3.51 -0.50 -3.84
CA ILE A 96 -2.94 -0.79 -5.16
C ILE A 96 -2.68 0.49 -5.97
N GLN A 97 -3.50 1.54 -5.78
CA GLN A 97 -3.29 2.84 -6.42
C GLN A 97 -2.03 3.54 -5.88
N LEU A 98 -1.75 3.47 -4.57
CA LEU A 98 -0.49 3.98 -4.02
C LEU A 98 0.72 3.38 -4.75
N ILE A 99 0.70 2.08 -5.02
CA ILE A 99 1.77 1.42 -5.77
C ILE A 99 1.76 1.82 -7.25
N ASP A 100 0.58 1.80 -7.89
CA ASP A 100 0.47 2.07 -9.34
C ASP A 100 1.01 3.46 -9.70
N TYR A 101 0.73 4.48 -8.87
CA TYR A 101 1.11 5.87 -9.14
C TYR A 101 2.50 6.27 -8.65
N ASN A 102 3.03 5.61 -7.61
CA ASN A 102 4.26 6.08 -6.94
C ASN A 102 5.46 5.13 -7.07
N VAL A 103 5.30 4.00 -7.73
CA VAL A 103 6.42 3.08 -8.00
C VAL A 103 6.82 3.19 -9.46
N GLU A 104 8.11 3.32 -9.71
CA GLU A 104 8.67 3.39 -11.06
C GLU A 104 8.46 2.08 -11.84
N ASP A 105 8.24 2.21 -13.15
CA ASP A 105 8.10 1.05 -14.03
C ASP A 105 9.44 0.31 -14.19
N GLU A 106 9.34 -1.01 -14.28
CA GLU A 106 10.48 -1.94 -14.45
C GLU A 106 11.54 -1.88 -13.33
N VAL A 107 11.25 -1.22 -12.18
CA VAL A 107 12.12 -1.22 -10.98
C VAL A 107 11.60 -2.23 -9.97
N THR A 108 12.44 -3.21 -9.62
CA THR A 108 12.06 -4.28 -8.69
C THR A 108 12.12 -3.82 -7.24
N ASN A 109 11.07 -4.13 -6.47
CA ASN A 109 11.03 -3.93 -5.03
C ASN A 109 10.35 -5.14 -4.36
N ASN A 110 11.16 -6.14 -4.00
CA ASN A 110 10.66 -7.39 -3.40
C ASN A 110 10.01 -7.18 -2.03
N ARG A 111 10.48 -6.21 -1.24
CA ARG A 111 9.88 -5.91 0.08
C ARG A 111 8.47 -5.37 -0.10
N LEU A 112 8.30 -4.44 -1.02
CA LEU A 112 6.99 -3.86 -1.34
C LEU A 112 6.06 -4.89 -1.98
N PHE A 113 6.57 -5.80 -2.82
CA PHE A 113 5.78 -6.89 -3.39
C PHE A 113 5.22 -7.81 -2.31
N ILE A 114 6.06 -8.21 -1.36
CA ILE A 114 5.64 -9.06 -0.23
C ILE A 114 4.63 -8.33 0.66
N LEU A 115 4.89 -7.04 0.96
CA LEU A 115 3.96 -6.21 1.73
C LEU A 115 2.59 -6.17 1.06
N LEU A 116 2.51 -5.90 -0.25
CA LEU A 116 1.24 -5.88 -0.98
C LEU A 116 0.51 -7.23 -0.89
N ALA A 117 1.22 -8.34 -1.17
CA ALA A 117 0.61 -9.67 -1.13
C ALA A 117 0.05 -10.02 0.26
N GLN A 118 0.81 -9.72 1.32
CA GLN A 118 0.39 -9.93 2.71
C GLN A 118 -0.78 -9.03 3.11
N THR A 119 -0.79 -7.78 2.65
CA THR A 119 -1.89 -6.83 2.91
C THR A 119 -3.18 -7.32 2.26
N LEU A 120 -3.15 -7.69 0.97
CA LEU A 120 -4.34 -8.24 0.30
C LEU A 120 -4.82 -9.53 0.96
N TYR A 121 -3.89 -10.37 1.45
CA TYR A 121 -4.24 -11.58 2.21
C TYR A 121 -4.96 -11.26 3.52
N LEU A 122 -4.54 -10.21 4.26
CA LEU A 122 -5.22 -9.77 5.47
C LEU A 122 -6.59 -9.17 5.15
N LEU A 123 -6.68 -8.30 4.13
CA LEU A 123 -7.94 -7.67 3.71
C LEU A 123 -8.98 -8.67 3.21
N ALA A 124 -8.55 -9.84 2.72
CA ALA A 124 -9.45 -10.92 2.33
C ALA A 124 -9.94 -11.79 3.50
N LYS A 125 -9.53 -11.48 4.75
CA LYS A 125 -10.00 -12.17 5.97
C LYS A 125 -11.12 -11.39 6.64
N GLU A 126 -11.95 -12.12 7.37
CA GLU A 126 -12.92 -11.54 8.30
C GLU A 126 -12.21 -11.02 9.57
N GLU A 127 -12.86 -10.11 10.30
CA GLU A 127 -12.44 -9.61 11.61
C GLU A 127 -11.06 -8.93 11.66
N ILE A 128 -10.85 -7.93 10.79
CA ILE A 128 -9.64 -7.10 10.80
C ILE A 128 -9.98 -5.63 11.12
N ASP A 129 -9.06 -4.93 11.75
CA ASP A 129 -9.10 -3.46 11.79
C ASP A 129 -8.50 -2.92 10.48
N ILE A 130 -9.39 -2.61 9.52
CA ILE A 130 -9.03 -2.18 8.17
C ILE A 130 -8.20 -0.89 8.22
N VAL A 131 -8.55 0.06 9.09
CA VAL A 131 -7.83 1.33 9.24
C VAL A 131 -6.41 1.07 9.73
N PHE A 132 -6.27 0.24 10.76
CA PHE A 132 -4.94 -0.11 11.28
C PHE A 132 -4.09 -0.84 10.24
N ILE A 133 -4.66 -1.79 9.48
CA ILE A 133 -3.93 -2.48 8.40
C ILE A 133 -3.48 -1.52 7.30
N LYS A 134 -4.33 -0.55 6.94
CA LYS A 134 -3.97 0.52 6.01
C LYS A 134 -2.80 1.35 6.57
N ASP A 135 -2.85 1.77 7.83
CA ASP A 135 -1.80 2.57 8.47
C ASP A 135 -0.46 1.81 8.51
N VAL A 136 -0.49 0.53 8.84
CA VAL A 136 0.71 -0.34 8.79
C VAL A 136 1.27 -0.41 7.37
N PHE A 137 0.40 -0.59 6.37
CA PHE A 137 0.81 -0.60 4.96
C PHE A 137 1.46 0.74 4.56
N GLU A 138 0.81 1.86 4.87
CA GLU A 138 1.27 3.21 4.52
C GLU A 138 2.65 3.51 5.11
N LEU A 139 2.86 3.22 6.39
CA LEU A 139 4.13 3.46 7.06
C LEU A 139 5.28 2.62 6.47
N LYS A 140 5.01 1.34 6.16
CA LYS A 140 5.98 0.47 5.48
C LYS A 140 6.19 0.83 4.02
N PHE A 141 5.16 1.26 3.32
CA PHE A 141 5.24 1.76 1.96
C PHE A 141 6.20 2.96 1.90
N LEU A 142 6.01 3.94 2.79
CA LEU A 142 6.91 5.10 2.92
C LEU A 142 8.36 4.69 3.17
N GLU A 143 8.60 3.70 4.05
CA GLU A 143 9.95 3.16 4.27
C GLU A 143 10.54 2.57 2.98
N TYR A 144 9.75 1.80 2.23
CA TYR A 144 10.26 1.06 1.06
C TYR A 144 10.44 1.91 -0.20
N ILE A 145 9.84 3.11 -0.23
CA ILE A 145 10.05 4.09 -1.30
C ILE A 145 11.01 5.23 -0.90
N GLY A 146 11.63 5.16 0.30
CA GLY A 146 12.67 6.09 0.72
C GLY A 146 12.24 7.25 1.61
N PHE A 147 10.97 7.31 2.03
CA PHE A 147 10.40 8.36 2.89
C PHE A 147 10.12 7.88 4.32
N LYS A 148 10.99 7.01 4.86
CA LYS A 148 10.87 6.51 6.23
C LYS A 148 10.93 7.63 7.25
N PRO A 149 9.91 7.83 8.11
CA PRO A 149 10.00 8.81 9.18
C PRO A 149 10.98 8.39 10.27
N ILE A 150 11.66 9.37 10.87
CA ILE A 150 12.56 9.17 12.00
C ILE A 150 11.72 9.19 13.28
N VAL A 151 11.56 8.02 13.93
CA VAL A 151 10.72 7.87 15.13
C VAL A 151 11.46 7.36 16.36
N ASN A 152 12.70 6.90 16.21
CA ASN A 152 13.49 6.34 17.32
C ASN A 152 14.43 7.34 17.98
N ARG A 153 14.44 8.58 17.53
CA ARG A 153 15.25 9.69 18.05
C ARG A 153 14.71 11.01 17.49
N CYS A 154 15.13 12.12 18.10
CA CYS A 154 14.86 13.45 17.53
C CYS A 154 15.53 13.59 16.15
N SER A 155 14.77 13.98 15.13
CA SER A 155 15.30 14.18 13.76
C SER A 155 16.28 15.35 13.68
N ASN A 156 16.20 16.33 14.59
CA ASN A 156 17.14 17.47 14.63
C ASN A 156 18.43 17.17 15.40
N CYS A 157 18.34 16.83 16.69
CA CYS A 157 19.53 16.72 17.56
C CYS A 157 19.97 15.28 17.84
N GLY A 158 19.22 14.28 17.39
CA GLY A 158 19.55 12.87 17.61
C GLY A 158 19.24 12.35 19.04
N SER A 159 18.68 13.17 19.94
CA SER A 159 18.31 12.76 21.29
C SER A 159 17.35 11.59 21.28
N LYS A 160 17.59 10.58 22.12
CA LYS A 160 16.70 9.44 22.33
C LYS A 160 15.63 9.70 23.40
N ASN A 161 15.73 10.80 24.15
CA ASN A 161 14.67 11.20 25.06
C ASN A 161 13.56 11.88 24.24
N LEU A 162 12.45 11.17 24.08
CA LEU A 162 11.29 11.59 23.30
C LEU A 162 10.09 11.97 24.20
N ASN A 163 10.30 12.18 25.50
CA ASN A 163 9.27 12.72 26.38
C ASN A 163 8.84 14.10 25.88
N ASN A 164 7.53 14.39 25.93
CA ASN A 164 6.93 15.65 25.47
C ASN A 164 7.31 16.04 24.03
N SER A 165 7.65 15.06 23.20
CA SER A 165 8.02 15.28 21.80
C SER A 165 6.79 15.62 20.94
N VAL A 166 7.07 16.11 19.76
CA VAL A 166 6.09 16.39 18.71
C VAL A 166 6.50 15.69 17.42
N PHE A 167 5.58 15.47 16.51
CA PHE A 167 5.88 15.01 15.18
C PHE A 167 5.91 16.21 14.22
N ASN A 168 6.99 16.34 13.47
CA ASN A 168 7.09 17.37 12.44
C ASN A 168 7.19 16.72 11.06
N ILE A 169 6.24 17.10 10.20
CA ILE A 169 6.12 16.53 8.85
C ILE A 169 7.30 16.96 7.98
N TYR A 170 7.68 18.23 8.05
CA TYR A 170 8.73 18.80 7.20
C TYR A 170 10.12 18.30 7.59
N GLU A 171 10.33 18.06 8.89
CA GLU A 171 11.56 17.46 9.42
C GLU A 171 11.58 15.93 9.30
N GLY A 172 10.51 15.36 8.78
CA GLY A 172 10.43 13.92 8.49
C GLY A 172 10.41 13.02 9.72
N GLY A 173 9.95 13.51 10.89
CA GLY A 173 9.96 12.65 12.08
C GLY A 173 9.65 13.35 13.40
N VAL A 174 10.09 12.68 14.50
CA VAL A 174 9.87 13.13 15.86
C VAL A 174 10.89 14.21 16.25
N ILE A 175 10.44 15.28 16.87
CA ILE A 175 11.25 16.37 17.44
C ILE A 175 11.10 16.35 18.95
N CYS A 176 12.20 16.31 19.69
CA CYS A 176 12.20 16.31 21.16
C CYS A 176 11.76 17.67 21.75
N GLU A 177 11.43 17.67 23.04
CA GLU A 177 10.97 18.85 23.76
C GLU A 177 11.92 20.04 23.63
N ASN A 178 13.24 19.82 23.70
CA ASN A 178 14.24 20.90 23.62
C ASN A 178 14.35 21.53 22.22
N CYS A 179 13.94 20.81 21.18
CA CYS A 179 14.05 21.27 19.79
C CYS A 179 12.72 21.79 19.22
N ARG A 180 11.58 21.47 19.83
CA ARG A 180 10.27 21.73 19.25
C ARG A 180 9.97 23.21 18.94
N GLU A 181 10.54 24.12 19.75
CA GLU A 181 10.35 25.56 19.57
C GLU A 181 11.15 26.13 18.37
N LEU A 182 12.04 25.33 17.80
CA LEU A 182 12.81 25.70 16.59
C LEU A 182 12.01 25.50 15.30
N PHE A 183 10.90 24.79 15.36
CA PHE A 183 10.13 24.39 14.18
C PHE A 183 8.66 24.76 14.31
N GLU A 184 8.09 25.18 13.18
CA GLU A 184 6.65 25.41 13.03
C GLU A 184 5.92 24.12 12.61
N TYR A 185 4.58 24.16 12.62
CA TYR A 185 3.70 23.07 12.16
C TYR A 185 3.88 21.73 12.88
N ASN A 186 4.26 21.79 14.14
CA ASN A 186 4.39 20.62 15.00
C ASN A 186 3.02 19.98 15.29
N MET A 187 2.96 18.66 15.20
CA MET A 187 1.80 17.86 15.60
C MET A 187 2.04 17.22 16.96
N LYS A 188 1.06 17.28 17.85
CA LYS A 188 1.11 16.47 19.09
C LYS A 188 1.15 15.00 18.71
N ILE A 189 1.92 14.23 19.45
CA ILE A 189 2.04 12.77 19.30
C ILE A 189 2.24 12.14 20.68
N ASP A 190 1.50 11.07 20.95
CA ASP A 190 1.66 10.27 22.15
C ASP A 190 2.90 9.37 22.03
N LEU A 191 3.60 9.15 23.14
CA LEU A 191 4.75 8.21 23.19
C LEU A 191 4.37 6.81 22.76
N THR A 192 3.12 6.39 23.03
CA THR A 192 2.60 5.10 22.59
C THR A 192 2.49 5.03 21.08
N THR A 193 2.09 6.14 20.41
CA THR A 193 2.04 6.23 18.94
C THR A 193 3.45 6.18 18.35
N ILE A 194 4.43 6.84 18.96
CA ILE A 194 5.85 6.75 18.56
C ILE A 194 6.33 5.29 18.65
N SER A 195 6.08 4.65 19.80
CA SER A 195 6.45 3.25 20.02
C SER A 195 5.76 2.29 19.04
N LEU A 196 4.49 2.57 18.70
CA LEU A 196 3.76 1.82 17.69
C LEU A 196 4.38 1.99 16.30
N MET A 197 4.72 3.21 15.91
CA MET A 197 5.39 3.45 14.62
C MET A 197 6.74 2.72 14.54
N GLU A 198 7.53 2.76 15.61
CA GLU A 198 8.79 2.00 15.69
C GLU A 198 8.55 0.49 15.62
N TYR A 199 7.54 -0.02 16.33
CA TYR A 199 7.14 -1.43 16.28
C TYR A 199 6.73 -1.84 14.86
N ILE A 200 5.91 -1.06 14.18
CA ILE A 200 5.49 -1.31 12.79
C ILE A 200 6.71 -1.35 11.86
N LEU A 201 7.63 -0.39 11.96
CA LEU A 201 8.82 -0.35 11.12
C LEU A 201 9.73 -1.57 11.29
N ASN A 202 9.77 -2.16 12.49
CA ASN A 202 10.63 -3.30 12.83
C ASN A 202 9.99 -4.68 12.61
N ASN A 203 8.67 -4.77 12.35
CA ASN A 203 7.96 -6.04 12.20
C ASN A 203 7.25 -6.13 10.85
N ASP A 204 6.95 -7.33 10.36
CA ASP A 204 6.10 -7.54 9.18
C ASP A 204 4.61 -7.26 9.49
N ILE A 205 3.82 -7.02 8.43
CA ILE A 205 2.40 -6.67 8.58
C ILE A 205 1.55 -7.79 9.22
N LEU A 206 1.91 -9.06 9.01
CA LEU A 206 1.19 -10.19 9.61
C LEU A 206 1.41 -10.23 11.14
N THR A 207 2.61 -9.85 11.58
CA THR A 207 2.94 -9.68 13.00
C THR A 207 2.24 -8.45 13.58
N CYS A 208 2.27 -7.32 12.86
CA CYS A 208 1.59 -6.10 13.29
C CYS A 208 0.08 -6.28 13.46
N ASN A 209 -0.58 -7.07 12.59
CA ASN A 209 -2.01 -7.36 12.68
C ASN A 209 -2.43 -8.05 14.00
N LYS A 210 -1.51 -8.67 14.73
CA LYS A 210 -1.78 -9.32 16.02
C LYS A 210 -1.72 -8.35 17.20
N ALA A 211 -1.21 -7.13 16.99
CA ALA A 211 -1.09 -6.14 18.04
C ALA A 211 -2.48 -5.60 18.44
N LYS A 212 -2.72 -5.53 19.76
CA LYS A 212 -3.92 -4.89 20.30
C LYS A 212 -3.63 -3.40 20.52
N VAL A 213 -4.17 -2.57 19.65
CA VAL A 213 -3.98 -1.11 19.70
C VAL A 213 -5.29 -0.43 20.03
N SER A 214 -5.27 0.60 20.90
CA SER A 214 -6.47 1.35 21.21
C SER A 214 -6.93 2.20 20.01
N LYS A 215 -8.23 2.40 19.88
CA LYS A 215 -8.80 3.24 18.81
C LYS A 215 -8.25 4.67 18.81
N TYR A 216 -7.89 5.19 19.99
CA TYR A 216 -7.27 6.52 20.12
C TYR A 216 -5.92 6.58 19.39
N ILE A 217 -5.05 5.60 19.66
CA ILE A 217 -3.70 5.52 19.05
C ILE A 217 -3.77 5.29 17.53
N VAL A 218 -4.71 4.43 17.07
CA VAL A 218 -4.93 4.23 15.62
C VAL A 218 -5.38 5.54 14.96
N LYS A 219 -6.32 6.29 15.55
CA LYS A 219 -6.77 7.58 15.02
C LYS A 219 -5.64 8.62 14.96
N GLU A 220 -4.76 8.65 15.97
CA GLU A 220 -3.62 9.56 15.98
C GLU A 220 -2.61 9.20 14.88
N LEU A 221 -2.28 7.90 14.74
CA LEU A 221 -1.41 7.39 13.69
C LEU A 221 -1.97 7.72 12.30
N ASP A 222 -3.22 7.41 12.04
CA ASP A 222 -3.92 7.72 10.77
C ASP A 222 -3.84 9.22 10.42
N LYS A 223 -4.09 10.10 11.41
CA LYS A 223 -3.99 11.55 11.21
C LYS A 223 -2.58 12.01 10.83
N ILE A 224 -1.56 11.43 11.45
CA ILE A 224 -0.16 11.73 11.16
C ILE A 224 0.19 11.23 9.76
N LEU A 225 -0.13 9.97 9.44
CA LEU A 225 0.19 9.35 8.17
C LEU A 225 -0.51 10.05 7.00
N LYS A 226 -1.79 10.42 7.12
CA LYS A 226 -2.50 11.20 6.11
C LYS A 226 -1.77 12.50 5.74
N ARG A 227 -1.28 13.24 6.75
CA ARG A 227 -0.53 14.48 6.50
C ARG A 227 0.86 14.22 5.94
N TYR A 228 1.52 13.18 6.46
CA TYR A 228 2.86 12.80 6.03
C TYR A 228 2.87 12.34 4.58
N LEU A 229 1.94 11.47 4.19
CA LEU A 229 1.77 11.04 2.82
C LEU A 229 1.51 12.24 1.88
N ASN A 230 0.60 13.14 2.25
CA ASN A 230 0.29 14.33 1.44
C ASN A 230 1.51 15.25 1.22
N GLN A 231 2.50 15.22 2.11
CA GLN A 231 3.72 16.02 1.98
C GLN A 231 4.73 15.38 1.01
N TYR A 232 4.84 14.05 1.03
CA TYR A 232 5.94 13.34 0.35
C TYR A 232 5.50 12.57 -0.89
N ILE A 233 4.20 12.36 -1.07
CA ILE A 233 3.66 11.55 -2.16
C ILE A 233 2.80 12.41 -3.06
N ASP A 234 3.17 12.45 -4.35
CA ASP A 234 2.35 13.10 -5.37
C ASP A 234 1.09 12.29 -5.67
N ASN A 235 0.02 12.97 -6.10
CA ASN A 235 -1.21 12.34 -6.59
C ASN A 235 -1.92 11.40 -5.59
N ILE A 236 -2.07 11.82 -4.33
CA ILE A 236 -2.88 11.06 -3.35
C ILE A 236 -4.40 11.28 -3.55
N GLY A 237 -4.81 12.22 -4.38
CA GLY A 237 -6.22 12.57 -4.64
C GLY A 237 -7.01 11.47 -5.37
N PHE A 238 -6.89 10.21 -4.94
CA PHE A 238 -7.62 9.07 -5.54
C PHE A 238 -9.11 9.13 -5.24
N LYS A 239 -9.93 8.73 -6.19
CA LYS A 239 -11.38 8.57 -5.97
C LYS A 239 -11.69 7.58 -4.83
N SER A 240 -10.82 6.58 -4.63
CA SER A 240 -10.91 5.64 -3.50
C SER A 240 -10.77 6.31 -2.14
N LEU A 241 -9.93 7.35 -2.00
CA LEU A 241 -9.84 8.14 -0.75
C LEU A 241 -11.13 8.89 -0.43
N ASN A 242 -11.80 9.45 -1.44
CA ASN A 242 -13.10 10.10 -1.24
C ASN A 242 -14.15 9.10 -0.74
N LEU A 243 -14.11 7.85 -1.23
CA LEU A 243 -14.97 6.78 -0.73
C LEU A 243 -14.63 6.43 0.72
N ILE A 244 -13.35 6.26 1.05
CA ILE A 244 -12.88 5.99 2.42
C ILE A 244 -13.29 7.10 3.36
N GLN A 245 -13.09 8.37 3.02
CA GLN A 245 -13.50 9.52 3.84
C GLN A 245 -15.01 9.55 4.09
N ASN A 246 -15.82 9.21 3.08
CA ASN A 246 -17.27 9.10 3.23
C ASN A 246 -17.69 7.96 4.16
N ILE A 247 -16.96 6.85 4.13
CA ILE A 247 -17.16 5.69 5.02
C ILE A 247 -16.81 6.06 6.46
N GLU A 248 -15.64 6.67 6.68
CA GLU A 248 -15.18 7.11 8.00
C GLU A 248 -16.12 8.14 8.63
N ASN A 249 -16.60 9.11 7.85
CA ASN A 249 -17.56 10.11 8.31
C ASN A 249 -18.90 9.48 8.74
N LYS A 250 -19.38 8.44 8.04
CA LYS A 250 -20.61 7.73 8.42
C LYS A 250 -20.45 6.93 9.72
N LYS A 251 -19.29 6.31 9.96
CA LYS A 251 -18.99 5.55 11.18
C LYS A 251 -18.63 6.43 12.40
N GLY A 252 -18.32 7.70 12.19
CA GLY A 252 -18.02 8.67 13.25
C GLY A 252 -19.24 9.42 13.80
N VAL A 253 -20.44 9.19 13.24
CA VAL A 253 -21.72 9.78 13.65
C VAL A 253 -22.53 8.82 14.54
N GLU A 254 -22.07 7.58 14.73
CA GLU A 254 -22.59 6.62 15.71
C GLU A 254 -21.65 6.61 16.95
#